data_be2c6e53cdf7ed083798d85a0ac9f580
#
_entry.id   be2c6e53cdf7ed083798d85a0ac9f580
#
_cell.length_a   1.000
_cell.length_b   1.000
_cell.length_c   1.000
_cell.angle_alpha   90.00
_cell.angle_beta   90.00
_cell.angle_gamma   90.00
#
_symmetry.space_group_name_H-M   'P 1'
#
loop_
_entity.id
_entity.type
_entity.pdbx_description
1 polymer ?
#
loop_
_entity_poly.entity_id
_entity_poly.type
_entity_poly.pdbx_seq_one_letter_code
_entity_poly.pdbx_strand_id
1 'polypeptide(L)'
;MKDLFNILGNGPVLFIGCHPDDVELGCAGLISRISPKSKIFTLTLSKNQQNSKNPNLISEHYQSLQFLGIKKNHILLGNFTTREFSYSRQEICDFLFKIKQKVKPTCVFVNSSDLHQDHHVSNMECQRTFRDISLIEFNIERSTMYSKPSFFIKLSKQEILHKIKSLKHYNTYKNKNYFQSENILAQSKTMGIKIESPYCEAFNIISLII
;
A
#
# COMPACT_ATOMS: atom_id res chain seq x y z
N MET A 1 21.01 -2.53 1.30
CA MET A 1 20.13 -1.99 2.38
C MET A 1 20.32 -0.50 2.63
N LYS A 2 21.57 0.03 2.67
CA LYS A 2 21.81 1.49 2.83
C LYS A 2 21.11 2.31 1.75
N ASP A 3 21.13 1.86 0.49
CA ASP A 3 20.56 2.60 -0.63
C ASP A 3 19.01 2.72 -0.54
N LEU A 4 18.31 1.70 -0.05
CA LEU A 4 16.85 1.76 0.12
C LEU A 4 16.46 2.82 1.17
N PHE A 5 17.16 2.88 2.30
CA PHE A 5 16.89 3.87 3.33
C PHE A 5 17.24 5.30 2.88
N ASN A 6 18.23 5.45 2.01
CA ASN A 6 18.52 6.75 1.38
C ASN A 6 17.35 7.20 0.49
N ILE A 7 16.73 6.29 -0.26
CA ILE A 7 15.54 6.58 -1.10
C ILE A 7 14.32 6.93 -0.24
N LEU A 8 14.10 6.19 0.86
CA LEU A 8 12.97 6.41 1.75
C LEU A 8 13.12 7.66 2.64
N GLY A 9 14.35 8.17 2.78
CA GLY A 9 14.69 9.27 3.68
C GLY A 9 14.78 8.85 5.15
N ASN A 10 15.18 9.78 6.00
CA ASN A 10 15.39 9.53 7.44
C ASN A 10 14.14 9.77 8.29
N GLY A 11 12.99 10.00 7.67
CA GLY A 11 11.71 10.29 8.34
C GLY A 11 10.69 9.16 8.23
N PRO A 12 9.43 9.47 8.58
CA PRO A 12 8.34 8.51 8.46
C PRO A 12 8.04 8.16 7.00
N VAL A 13 7.76 6.88 6.75
CA VAL A 13 7.23 6.40 5.46
C VAL A 13 5.72 6.23 5.59
N LEU A 14 4.96 6.79 4.64
CA LEU A 14 3.51 6.70 4.62
C LEU A 14 3.04 5.84 3.45
N PHE A 15 2.24 4.82 3.74
CA PHE A 15 1.58 3.97 2.73
C PHE A 15 0.09 4.32 2.68
N ILE A 16 -0.42 4.66 1.50
CA ILE A 16 -1.81 5.08 1.29
C ILE A 16 -2.50 4.08 0.38
N GLY A 17 -3.57 3.44 0.87
CA GLY A 17 -4.49 2.62 0.09
C GLY A 17 -5.90 3.21 0.09
N CYS A 18 -6.70 2.88 -0.88
CA CYS A 18 -8.11 3.26 -0.92
C CYS A 18 -8.96 2.41 0.03
N HIS A 19 -8.68 1.11 0.04
CA HIS A 19 -9.48 0.10 0.75
C HIS A 19 -8.62 -0.72 1.72
N PRO A 20 -9.25 -1.40 2.70
CA PRO A 20 -8.56 -2.41 3.51
C PRO A 20 -8.05 -3.53 2.59
N ASP A 21 -6.77 -3.82 2.60
CA ASP A 21 -6.00 -4.79 1.82
C ASP A 21 -5.04 -4.20 0.77
N ASP A 22 -5.29 -3.02 0.23
CA ASP A 22 -4.49 -2.44 -0.85
C ASP A 22 -2.99 -2.37 -0.49
N VAL A 23 -2.69 -1.81 0.69
CA VAL A 23 -1.30 -1.62 1.14
C VAL A 23 -0.59 -2.96 1.32
N GLU A 24 -1.27 -3.94 1.89
CA GLU A 24 -0.69 -5.26 2.10
C GLU A 24 -0.49 -6.01 0.77
N LEU A 25 -1.45 -5.91 -0.15
CA LEU A 25 -1.32 -6.51 -1.48
C LEU A 25 -0.16 -5.89 -2.27
N GLY A 26 0.03 -4.58 -2.18
CA GLY A 26 1.09 -3.87 -2.91
C GLY A 26 2.46 -3.93 -2.24
N CYS A 27 2.51 -3.81 -0.89
CA CYS A 27 3.72 -3.38 -0.19
C CYS A 27 4.13 -4.24 1.02
N ALA A 28 3.39 -5.32 1.38
CA ALA A 28 3.67 -6.02 2.64
C ALA A 28 5.07 -6.64 2.73
N GLY A 29 5.67 -7.04 1.62
CA GLY A 29 7.06 -7.52 1.58
C GLY A 29 8.05 -6.42 1.93
N LEU A 30 7.90 -5.24 1.33
CA LEU A 30 8.68 -4.05 1.66
C LEU A 30 8.46 -3.63 3.12
N ILE A 31 7.21 -3.55 3.57
CA ILE A 31 6.87 -3.19 4.95
C ILE A 31 7.53 -4.15 5.94
N SER A 32 7.47 -5.46 5.69
CA SER A 32 8.13 -6.47 6.52
C SER A 32 9.64 -6.22 6.67
N ARG A 33 10.30 -5.73 5.60
CA ARG A 33 11.75 -5.40 5.63
C ARG A 33 12.04 -4.17 6.44
N ILE A 34 11.24 -3.10 6.28
CA ILE A 34 11.59 -1.79 6.84
C ILE A 34 10.98 -1.54 8.21
N SER A 35 9.91 -2.23 8.60
CA SER A 35 9.20 -2.00 9.87
C SER A 35 10.08 -2.08 11.12
N PRO A 36 11.15 -2.90 11.19
CA PRO A 36 12.04 -2.93 12.35
C PRO A 36 12.90 -1.67 12.51
N LYS A 37 13.07 -0.87 11.43
CA LYS A 37 14.04 0.24 11.37
C LYS A 37 13.44 1.58 11.00
N SER A 38 12.22 1.60 10.46
CA SER A 38 11.55 2.81 9.97
C SER A 38 10.27 3.08 10.74
N LYS A 39 9.97 4.36 10.92
CA LYS A 39 8.66 4.78 11.42
C LYS A 39 7.67 4.73 10.25
N ILE A 40 6.76 3.74 10.29
CA ILE A 40 5.78 3.51 9.23
C ILE A 40 4.40 3.98 9.69
N PHE A 41 3.70 4.67 8.79
CA PHE A 41 2.28 4.94 8.88
C PHE A 41 1.56 4.33 7.69
N THR A 42 0.34 3.85 7.93
CA THR A 42 -0.60 3.49 6.87
C THR A 42 -1.83 4.36 6.95
N LEU A 43 -2.37 4.71 5.79
CA LEU A 43 -3.65 5.39 5.65
C LEU A 43 -4.53 4.59 4.70
N THR A 44 -5.72 4.22 5.16
CA THR A 44 -6.77 3.63 4.33
C THR A 44 -7.93 4.61 4.23
N LEU A 45 -8.24 5.08 3.02
CA LEU A 45 -9.20 6.16 2.81
C LEU A 45 -10.65 5.75 3.09
N SER A 46 -11.03 4.51 2.72
CA SER A 46 -12.37 3.96 2.98
C SER A 46 -12.30 2.77 3.92
N LYS A 47 -13.23 2.70 4.86
CA LYS A 47 -13.44 1.51 5.71
C LYS A 47 -14.32 0.45 5.05
N ASN A 48 -14.79 0.71 3.82
CA ASN A 48 -15.78 -0.12 3.14
C ASN A 48 -17.05 -0.37 3.99
N GLN A 49 -17.45 0.62 4.77
CA GLN A 49 -18.51 0.54 5.79
C GLN A 49 -19.90 0.31 5.25
N GLN A 50 -20.13 0.57 3.96
CA GLN A 50 -21.41 0.29 3.30
C GLN A 50 -21.61 -1.20 3.03
N ASN A 51 -20.57 -2.00 3.10
CA ASN A 51 -20.68 -3.43 2.91
C ASN A 51 -21.00 -4.14 4.25
N SER A 52 -22.27 -4.14 4.62
CA SER A 52 -22.77 -4.79 5.85
C SER A 52 -22.46 -6.30 5.91
N LYS A 53 -22.08 -6.93 4.78
CA LYS A 53 -21.70 -8.34 4.72
C LYS A 53 -20.31 -8.61 5.31
N ASN A 54 -19.51 -7.57 5.56
CA ASN A 54 -18.12 -7.70 6.01
C ASN A 54 -17.86 -6.95 7.33
N PRO A 55 -18.57 -7.25 8.42
CA PRO A 55 -18.49 -6.50 9.67
C PRO A 55 -17.11 -6.55 10.33
N ASN A 56 -16.33 -7.60 10.06
CA ASN A 56 -15.02 -7.82 10.66
C ASN A 56 -13.86 -7.22 9.87
N LEU A 57 -14.11 -6.68 8.67
CA LEU A 57 -13.05 -6.24 7.75
C LEU A 57 -12.05 -5.26 8.37
N ILE A 58 -12.51 -4.29 9.14
CA ILE A 58 -11.62 -3.33 9.80
C ILE A 58 -10.78 -3.98 10.91
N SER A 59 -11.35 -4.93 11.65
CA SER A 59 -10.60 -5.69 12.64
C SER A 59 -9.50 -6.55 11.98
N GLU A 60 -9.84 -7.20 10.86
CA GLU A 60 -8.90 -8.00 10.06
C GLU A 60 -7.77 -7.11 9.49
N HIS A 61 -8.10 -5.91 9.02
CA HIS A 61 -7.13 -4.92 8.55
C HIS A 61 -6.14 -4.51 9.65
N TYR A 62 -6.63 -4.20 10.85
CA TYR A 62 -5.75 -3.91 11.98
C TYR A 62 -4.84 -5.09 12.30
N GLN A 63 -5.36 -6.31 12.34
CA GLN A 63 -4.58 -7.52 12.63
C GLN A 63 -3.48 -7.73 11.59
N SER A 64 -3.80 -7.57 10.30
CA SER A 64 -2.85 -7.69 9.19
C SER A 64 -1.70 -6.69 9.31
N LEU A 65 -1.99 -5.41 9.50
CA LEU A 65 -0.98 -4.37 9.61
C LEU A 65 -0.14 -4.47 10.89
N GLN A 66 -0.76 -4.84 12.03
CA GLN A 66 -0.03 -5.08 13.27
C GLN A 66 0.89 -6.30 13.18
N PHE A 67 0.48 -7.36 12.44
CA PHE A 67 1.36 -8.49 12.14
C PHE A 67 2.62 -8.06 11.37
N LEU A 68 2.51 -7.07 10.48
CA LEU A 68 3.64 -6.46 9.78
C LEU A 68 4.49 -5.52 10.66
N GLY A 69 4.17 -5.38 11.94
CA GLY A 69 4.91 -4.55 12.90
C GLY A 69 4.46 -3.09 12.97
N ILE A 70 3.34 -2.72 12.33
CA ILE A 70 2.82 -1.36 12.38
C ILE A 70 2.05 -1.13 13.68
N LYS A 71 2.43 -0.09 14.44
CA LYS A 71 1.74 0.25 15.69
C LYS A 71 0.31 0.68 15.43
N LYS A 72 -0.64 0.31 16.30
CA LYS A 72 -2.06 0.63 16.15
C LYS A 72 -2.32 2.13 15.94
N ASN A 73 -1.61 3.00 16.64
CA ASN A 73 -1.73 4.47 16.51
C ASN A 73 -1.10 5.05 15.24
N HIS A 74 -0.41 4.22 14.45
CA HIS A 74 0.11 4.57 13.12
C HIS A 74 -0.77 4.07 11.98
N ILE A 75 -1.83 3.32 12.28
CA ILE A 75 -2.84 2.87 11.30
C ILE A 75 -3.94 3.94 11.27
N LEU A 76 -3.96 4.71 10.21
CA LEU A 76 -4.88 5.83 10.03
C LEU A 76 -6.02 5.39 9.09
N LEU A 77 -7.23 5.81 9.41
CA LEU A 77 -8.42 5.49 8.62
C LEU A 77 -9.16 6.78 8.25
N GLY A 78 -9.50 6.90 6.97
CA GLY A 78 -10.48 7.83 6.47
C GLY A 78 -11.91 7.30 6.68
N ASN A 79 -12.87 8.02 6.15
CA ASN A 79 -14.29 7.64 6.22
C ASN A 79 -15.00 7.94 4.88
N PHE A 80 -14.25 7.87 3.78
CA PHE A 80 -14.80 8.10 2.45
C PHE A 80 -15.58 6.89 1.98
N THR A 81 -16.63 7.14 1.21
CA THR A 81 -17.50 6.10 0.67
C THR A 81 -16.82 5.41 -0.50
N THR A 82 -16.67 4.07 -0.42
CA THR A 82 -16.15 3.25 -1.53
C THR A 82 -16.98 3.47 -2.78
N ARG A 83 -16.32 3.62 -3.93
CA ARG A 83 -16.86 3.91 -5.27
C ARG A 83 -17.43 5.31 -5.47
N GLU A 84 -17.28 6.20 -4.48
CA GLU A 84 -17.77 7.56 -4.53
C GLU A 84 -16.66 8.62 -4.37
N PHE A 85 -15.38 8.23 -4.44
CA PHE A 85 -14.26 9.16 -4.26
C PHE A 85 -14.28 10.31 -5.28
N SER A 86 -14.82 10.07 -6.47
CA SER A 86 -14.98 11.10 -7.50
C SER A 86 -15.85 12.28 -7.06
N TYR A 87 -16.82 12.04 -6.17
CA TYR A 87 -17.67 13.08 -5.60
C TYR A 87 -17.06 13.79 -4.39
N SER A 88 -16.03 13.20 -3.80
CA SER A 88 -15.36 13.69 -2.56
C SER A 88 -13.91 14.12 -2.80
N ARG A 89 -13.56 14.48 -4.04
CA ARG A 89 -12.15 14.78 -4.40
C ARG A 89 -11.52 15.88 -3.53
N GLN A 90 -12.26 16.98 -3.32
CA GLN A 90 -11.74 18.10 -2.52
C GLN A 90 -11.58 17.69 -1.04
N GLU A 91 -12.54 16.99 -0.48
CA GLU A 91 -12.48 16.51 0.91
C GLU A 91 -11.33 15.51 1.10
N ILE A 92 -11.08 14.63 0.11
CA ILE A 92 -9.93 13.71 0.11
C ILE A 92 -8.63 14.52 0.09
N CYS A 93 -8.51 15.51 -0.77
CA CYS A 93 -7.34 16.37 -0.87
C CYS A 93 -7.07 17.08 0.47
N ASP A 94 -8.08 17.72 1.06
CA ASP A 94 -7.99 18.44 2.34
C ASP A 94 -7.62 17.48 3.48
N PHE A 95 -8.17 16.27 3.47
CA PHE A 95 -7.82 15.23 4.43
C PHE A 95 -6.36 14.79 4.29
N LEU A 96 -5.88 14.58 3.07
CA LEU A 96 -4.49 14.24 2.79
C LEU A 96 -3.53 15.33 3.24
N PHE A 97 -3.87 16.62 3.07
CA PHE A 97 -3.07 17.74 3.60
C PHE A 97 -2.96 17.70 5.13
N LYS A 98 -4.05 17.40 5.85
CA LYS A 98 -4.02 17.22 7.32
C LYS A 98 -3.13 16.04 7.72
N ILE A 99 -3.18 14.94 6.98
CA ILE A 99 -2.31 13.77 7.21
C ILE A 99 -0.84 14.12 6.94
N LYS A 100 -0.54 14.83 5.86
CA LYS A 100 0.81 15.31 5.54
C LYS A 100 1.40 16.13 6.70
N GLN A 101 0.64 17.09 7.23
CA GLN A 101 1.07 17.92 8.36
C GLN A 101 1.29 17.09 9.64
N LYS A 102 0.43 16.12 9.91
CA LYS A 102 0.49 15.25 11.09
C LYS A 102 1.66 14.26 11.04
N VAL A 103 1.85 13.61 9.91
CA VAL A 103 2.83 12.52 9.74
C VAL A 103 4.21 13.07 9.37
N LYS A 104 4.27 14.11 8.55
CA LYS A 104 5.48 14.69 7.95
C LYS A 104 6.33 13.62 7.25
N PRO A 105 5.78 12.88 6.27
CA PRO A 105 6.47 11.77 5.65
C PRO A 105 7.62 12.27 4.77
N THR A 106 8.69 11.47 4.68
CA THR A 106 9.80 11.69 3.74
C THR A 106 9.60 10.93 2.43
N CYS A 107 8.79 9.86 2.47
CA CYS A 107 8.42 9.09 1.30
C CYS A 107 6.97 8.62 1.43
N VAL A 108 6.23 8.65 0.33
CA VAL A 108 4.84 8.21 0.26
C VAL A 108 4.70 7.12 -0.79
N PHE A 109 4.04 6.02 -0.42
CA PHE A 109 3.59 4.99 -1.34
C PHE A 109 2.08 5.11 -1.51
N VAL A 110 1.60 5.09 -2.74
CA VAL A 110 0.18 5.17 -3.07
C VAL A 110 -0.17 4.10 -4.10
N ASN A 111 -1.41 3.62 -4.11
CA ASN A 111 -1.88 2.73 -5.17
C ASN A 111 -1.76 3.41 -6.55
N SER A 112 -1.41 2.64 -7.57
CA SER A 112 -1.36 3.12 -8.95
C SER A 112 -2.76 3.55 -9.43
N SER A 113 -2.79 4.44 -10.41
CA SER A 113 -4.01 4.75 -11.16
C SER A 113 -4.34 3.57 -12.08
N ASP A 114 -5.30 2.75 -11.69
CA ASP A 114 -5.71 1.54 -12.39
C ASP A 114 -7.20 1.56 -12.77
N LEU A 115 -7.81 0.41 -13.06
CA LEU A 115 -9.22 0.32 -13.45
C LEU A 115 -10.21 0.63 -12.32
N HIS A 116 -9.76 0.69 -11.06
CA HIS A 116 -10.64 1.04 -9.95
C HIS A 116 -10.79 2.55 -9.84
N GLN A 117 -12.01 3.06 -9.94
CA GLN A 117 -12.28 4.51 -9.93
C GLN A 117 -11.75 5.23 -8.69
N ASP A 118 -11.79 4.59 -7.50
CA ASP A 118 -11.26 5.17 -6.27
C ASP A 118 -9.73 5.26 -6.29
N HIS A 119 -9.04 4.26 -6.90
CA HIS A 119 -7.59 4.26 -7.06
C HIS A 119 -7.14 5.44 -7.93
N HIS A 120 -7.87 5.70 -9.02
CA HIS A 120 -7.58 6.85 -9.89
C HIS A 120 -7.67 8.17 -9.12
N VAL A 121 -8.75 8.38 -8.36
CA VAL A 121 -8.93 9.62 -7.57
C VAL A 121 -7.86 9.73 -6.48
N SER A 122 -7.66 8.68 -5.69
CA SER A 122 -6.65 8.67 -4.63
C SER A 122 -5.25 9.01 -5.17
N ASN A 123 -4.86 8.39 -6.27
CA ASN A 123 -3.56 8.62 -6.91
C ASN A 123 -3.40 10.09 -7.32
N MET A 124 -4.40 10.67 -7.99
CA MET A 124 -4.37 12.06 -8.43
C MET A 124 -4.30 13.06 -7.27
N GLU A 125 -5.09 12.84 -6.21
CA GLU A 125 -5.07 13.74 -5.05
C GLU A 125 -3.80 13.57 -4.21
N CYS A 126 -3.20 12.37 -4.18
CA CYS A 126 -1.88 12.16 -3.59
C CYS A 126 -0.78 12.90 -4.37
N GLN A 127 -0.78 12.87 -5.70
CA GLN A 127 0.19 13.61 -6.52
C GLN A 127 0.12 15.13 -6.25
N ARG A 128 -1.09 15.68 -6.09
CA ARG A 128 -1.28 17.10 -5.74
C ARG A 128 -0.76 17.43 -4.35
N THR A 129 -1.07 16.58 -3.37
CA THR A 129 -0.77 16.83 -1.95
C THR A 129 0.71 16.65 -1.64
N PHE A 130 1.35 15.61 -2.20
CA PHE A 130 2.72 15.20 -1.87
C PHE A 130 3.75 15.52 -2.96
N ARG A 131 3.48 16.50 -3.83
CA ARG A 131 4.35 16.88 -4.95
C ARG A 131 5.78 17.31 -4.56
N ASP A 132 5.99 17.66 -3.30
CA ASP A 132 7.26 18.06 -2.69
C ASP A 132 7.92 16.95 -1.86
N ILE A 133 7.44 15.71 -1.99
CA ILE A 133 7.89 14.52 -1.26
C ILE A 133 8.10 13.39 -2.27
N SER A 134 9.05 12.50 -2.01
CA SER A 134 9.22 11.29 -2.83
C SER A 134 7.93 10.48 -2.88
N LEU A 135 7.42 10.24 -4.08
CA LEU A 135 6.12 9.58 -4.32
C LEU A 135 6.31 8.36 -5.23
N ILE A 136 5.87 7.21 -4.76
CA ILE A 136 6.04 5.91 -5.39
C ILE A 136 4.69 5.22 -5.49
N GLU A 137 4.38 4.64 -6.64
CA GLU A 137 3.16 3.84 -6.85
C GLU A 137 3.40 2.36 -6.63
N PHE A 138 2.43 1.70 -6.03
CA PHE A 138 2.32 0.24 -5.99
C PHE A 138 1.11 -0.25 -6.77
N ASN A 139 1.23 -1.44 -7.35
CA ASN A 139 0.17 -2.05 -8.14
C ASN A 139 -0.71 -2.98 -7.31
N ILE A 140 -1.99 -3.03 -7.66
CA ILE A 140 -2.95 -4.03 -7.20
C ILE A 140 -3.28 -4.91 -8.39
N GLU A 141 -2.75 -6.12 -8.44
CA GLU A 141 -2.83 -7.01 -9.62
C GLU A 141 -4.25 -7.27 -10.12
N ARG A 142 -5.22 -7.25 -9.23
CA ARG A 142 -6.63 -7.42 -9.62
C ARG A 142 -7.15 -6.32 -10.53
N SER A 143 -6.69 -5.11 -10.34
CA SER A 143 -7.20 -3.90 -11.02
C SER A 143 -6.19 -3.27 -11.98
N THR A 144 -4.91 -3.65 -11.89
CA THR A 144 -3.85 -3.13 -12.76
C THR A 144 -3.71 -4.00 -14.00
N MET A 145 -4.26 -3.54 -15.13
CA MET A 145 -4.15 -4.27 -16.41
C MET A 145 -2.81 -4.04 -17.10
N TYR A 146 -2.26 -2.86 -16.97
CA TYR A 146 -0.99 -2.48 -17.58
C TYR A 146 -0.08 -1.85 -16.54
N SER A 147 1.11 -2.42 -16.38
CA SER A 147 2.14 -1.88 -15.49
C SER A 147 3.50 -1.95 -16.17
N LYS A 148 4.25 -0.85 -16.10
CA LYS A 148 5.64 -0.78 -16.51
C LYS A 148 6.48 -0.35 -15.30
N PRO A 149 6.72 -1.24 -14.34
CA PRO A 149 7.43 -0.88 -13.12
C PRO A 149 8.85 -0.41 -13.44
N SER A 150 9.27 0.64 -12.76
CA SER A 150 10.60 1.24 -12.88
C SER A 150 11.47 1.07 -11.64
N PHE A 151 10.88 0.61 -10.53
CA PHE A 151 11.54 0.41 -9.25
C PHE A 151 11.22 -0.98 -8.69
N PHE A 152 12.25 -1.73 -8.35
CA PHE A 152 12.13 -3.12 -7.95
C PHE A 152 12.82 -3.37 -6.61
N ILE A 153 12.12 -4.06 -5.71
CA ILE A 153 12.65 -4.47 -4.41
C ILE A 153 12.74 -5.99 -4.36
N LYS A 154 13.98 -6.51 -4.43
CA LYS A 154 14.24 -7.95 -4.23
C LYS A 154 13.76 -8.36 -2.85
N LEU A 155 12.96 -9.41 -2.75
CA LEU A 155 12.47 -9.94 -1.50
C LEU A 155 13.15 -11.26 -1.13
N SER A 156 13.39 -11.47 0.15
CA SER A 156 13.75 -12.77 0.71
C SER A 156 12.52 -13.68 0.82
N LYS A 157 12.77 -14.99 0.96
CA LYS A 157 11.70 -15.97 1.23
C LYS A 157 10.90 -15.62 2.51
N GLN A 158 11.55 -15.07 3.52
CA GLN A 158 10.88 -14.68 4.77
C GLN A 158 9.93 -13.50 4.54
N GLU A 159 10.33 -12.49 3.78
CA GLU A 159 9.53 -11.31 3.51
C GLU A 159 8.28 -11.64 2.70
N ILE A 160 8.39 -12.50 1.68
CA ILE A 160 7.21 -12.95 0.93
C ILE A 160 6.29 -13.84 1.77
N LEU A 161 6.83 -14.67 2.66
CA LEU A 161 6.02 -15.44 3.60
C LEU A 161 5.32 -14.55 4.64
N HIS A 162 5.96 -13.46 5.10
CA HIS A 162 5.33 -12.46 5.95
C HIS A 162 4.17 -11.77 5.23
N LYS A 163 4.35 -11.37 3.96
CA LYS A 163 3.26 -10.83 3.13
C LYS A 163 2.08 -11.80 3.07
N ILE A 164 2.32 -13.06 2.74
CA ILE A 164 1.28 -14.09 2.66
C ILE A 164 0.56 -14.26 4.02
N LYS A 165 1.32 -14.28 5.13
CA LYS A 165 0.75 -14.42 6.47
C LYS A 165 -0.09 -13.20 6.88
N SER A 166 0.35 -11.98 6.57
CA SER A 166 -0.43 -10.77 6.86
C SER A 166 -1.78 -10.80 6.12
N LEU A 167 -1.79 -11.16 4.85
CA LEU A 167 -3.00 -11.27 4.05
C LEU A 167 -3.96 -12.37 4.54
N LYS A 168 -3.47 -13.42 5.21
CA LYS A 168 -4.32 -14.46 5.82
C LYS A 168 -5.16 -13.97 7.00
N HIS A 169 -4.89 -12.81 7.56
CA HIS A 169 -5.78 -12.19 8.55
C HIS A 169 -7.12 -11.74 7.97
N TYR A 170 -7.22 -11.59 6.64
CA TYR A 170 -8.45 -11.26 5.95
C TYR A 170 -9.34 -12.47 5.68
N ASN A 171 -10.02 -13.00 6.71
CA ASN A 171 -10.99 -14.09 6.54
C ASN A 171 -12.12 -13.73 5.58
N THR A 172 -12.50 -12.43 5.57
CA THR A 172 -13.48 -11.85 4.64
C THR A 172 -13.12 -12.14 3.18
N TYR A 173 -11.83 -12.18 2.85
CA TYR A 173 -11.35 -12.33 1.48
C TYR A 173 -10.70 -13.69 1.19
N LYS A 174 -10.74 -14.64 2.12
CA LYS A 174 -10.09 -15.96 2.01
C LYS A 174 -10.39 -16.73 0.71
N ASN A 175 -11.59 -16.55 0.14
CA ASN A 175 -12.02 -17.21 -1.08
C ASN A 175 -11.74 -16.39 -2.36
N LYS A 176 -11.13 -15.19 -2.23
CA LYS A 176 -10.77 -14.38 -3.38
C LYS A 176 -9.48 -14.92 -4.03
N ASN A 177 -9.51 -15.06 -5.36
CA ASN A 177 -8.39 -15.63 -6.11
C ASN A 177 -7.07 -14.87 -5.86
N TYR A 178 -7.11 -13.54 -5.86
CA TYR A 178 -5.93 -12.69 -5.63
C TYR A 178 -5.41 -12.70 -4.19
N PHE A 179 -6.13 -13.34 -3.23
CA PHE A 179 -5.66 -13.59 -1.86
C PHE A 179 -5.03 -14.97 -1.68
N GLN A 180 -5.11 -15.85 -2.67
CA GLN A 180 -4.52 -17.18 -2.58
C GLN A 180 -3.00 -17.09 -2.50
N SER A 181 -2.42 -17.81 -1.55
CA SER A 181 -0.95 -17.79 -1.30
C SER A 181 -0.14 -18.12 -2.55
N GLU A 182 -0.63 -19.02 -3.38
CA GLU A 182 0.00 -19.42 -4.65
C GLU A 182 0.03 -18.26 -5.66
N ASN A 183 -1.03 -17.46 -5.74
CA ASN A 183 -1.11 -16.33 -6.67
C ASN A 183 -0.23 -15.16 -6.22
N ILE A 184 -0.19 -14.88 -4.91
CA ILE A 184 0.73 -13.89 -4.32
C ILE A 184 2.19 -14.29 -4.60
N LEU A 185 2.49 -15.58 -4.43
CA LEU A 185 3.82 -16.12 -4.69
C LEU A 185 4.18 -16.07 -6.17
N ALA A 186 3.25 -16.45 -7.04
CA ALA A 186 3.42 -16.43 -8.50
C ALA A 186 3.71 -15.01 -9.01
N GLN A 187 2.93 -14.02 -8.55
CA GLN A 187 3.12 -12.61 -8.85
C GLN A 187 4.54 -12.13 -8.47
N SER A 188 4.95 -12.40 -7.24
CA SER A 188 6.28 -12.00 -6.75
C SER A 188 7.41 -12.68 -7.53
N LYS A 189 7.26 -13.93 -7.95
CA LYS A 189 8.21 -14.64 -8.82
C LYS A 189 8.24 -14.03 -10.21
N THR A 190 7.08 -13.73 -10.82
CA THR A 190 7.00 -13.10 -12.15
C THR A 190 7.73 -11.76 -12.20
N MET A 191 7.56 -10.94 -11.15
CA MET A 191 8.32 -9.70 -11.02
C MET A 191 9.82 -9.96 -10.76
N GLY A 192 10.14 -11.01 -10.02
CA GLY A 192 11.52 -11.43 -9.74
C GLY A 192 12.30 -11.82 -10.99
N ILE A 193 11.66 -12.49 -11.96
CA ILE A 193 12.30 -12.88 -13.24
C ILE A 193 12.89 -11.67 -13.96
N LYS A 194 12.22 -10.50 -13.90
CA LYS A 194 12.66 -9.28 -14.58
C LYS A 194 13.99 -8.73 -14.06
N ILE A 195 14.41 -9.11 -12.87
CA ILE A 195 15.60 -8.59 -12.18
C ILE A 195 16.50 -9.70 -11.61
N GLU A 196 16.35 -10.92 -12.09
CA GLU A 196 17.11 -12.08 -11.63
C GLU A 196 17.07 -12.28 -10.11
N SER A 197 15.84 -12.26 -9.56
CA SER A 197 15.58 -12.46 -8.12
C SER A 197 14.51 -13.53 -7.92
N PRO A 198 14.61 -14.36 -6.88
CA PRO A 198 13.57 -15.35 -6.57
C PRO A 198 12.20 -14.74 -6.30
N TYR A 199 12.17 -13.56 -5.68
CA TYR A 199 10.95 -12.82 -5.33
C TYR A 199 11.19 -11.32 -5.43
N CYS A 200 10.15 -10.57 -5.80
CA CYS A 200 10.22 -9.13 -5.93
C CYS A 200 8.85 -8.48 -5.69
N GLU A 201 8.85 -7.29 -5.11
CA GLU A 201 7.78 -6.30 -5.27
C GLU A 201 8.24 -5.22 -6.25
N ALA A 202 7.34 -4.77 -7.11
CA ALA A 202 7.62 -3.84 -8.18
C ALA A 202 6.73 -2.60 -8.10
N PHE A 203 7.31 -1.45 -8.37
CA PHE A 203 6.74 -0.13 -8.14
C PHE A 203 7.01 0.78 -9.34
N ASN A 204 6.28 1.92 -9.40
CA ASN A 204 6.59 3.02 -10.30
C ASN A 204 7.02 4.24 -9.49
N ILE A 205 8.10 4.90 -9.88
CA ILE A 205 8.48 6.19 -9.31
C ILE A 205 7.70 7.29 -10.03
N ILE A 206 6.89 8.06 -9.28
CA ILE A 206 6.28 9.30 -9.77
C ILE A 206 7.28 10.43 -9.62
N SER A 207 7.82 10.60 -8.42
CA SER A 207 8.86 11.58 -8.11
C SER A 207 9.82 11.02 -7.07
N LEU A 208 11.10 11.37 -7.20
CA LEU A 208 12.12 11.08 -6.21
C LEU A 208 12.83 12.38 -5.87
N ILE A 209 12.76 12.76 -4.58
CA ILE A 209 13.36 13.99 -4.05
C ILE A 209 14.46 13.59 -3.07
N ILE A 210 15.70 13.99 -3.37
CA ILE A 210 16.91 13.62 -2.63
C ILE A 210 17.50 14.88 -1.98
#